data_13cb6aa97213fa0142a7a416538589c5
#
_entry.id   13cb6aa97213fa0142a7a416538589c5
#
_cell.length_a   1.000
_cell.length_b   1.000
_cell.length_c   1.000
_cell.angle_alpha   90.00
_cell.angle_beta   90.00
_cell.angle_gamma   90.00
#
_symmetry.space_group_name_H-M   'P 1'
#
loop_
_entity.id
_entity.type
_entity.pdbx_description
1 polymer ?
#
loop_
_entity_poly.entity_id
_entity_poly.type
_entity_poly.pdbx_seq_one_letter_code
_entity_poly.pdbx_strand_id
1 'polypeptide(L)'
;AMGGLIKDDFNFVRHNLVSTTEKVLKEWPTPIIITQLGGDVYTGARLETEPDSPVREAYYRWFDNKFEGRCSWDSYAVLYAVRGKDFFEEKWDSYIVLQNGVTLDMEEGRLHYIAPLFTPKEYQHVIDYLICRKNI
;
A
#
# COMPACT_ATOMS: atom_id res chain seq x y z
N ALA A 1 0.78 0.95 7.07
CA ALA A 1 2.11 0.99 6.45
C ALA A 1 2.14 0.12 5.21
N MET A 2 2.70 0.63 4.19
CA MET A 2 2.97 -0.10 2.97
C MET A 2 4.42 -0.58 3.04
N GLY A 3 4.63 -1.81 3.01
CA GLY A 3 5.84 -2.23 2.84
C GLY A 3 6.54 -3.26 3.44
N GLY A 4 7.48 -3.35 3.00
CA GLY A 4 8.69 -3.74 2.83
C GLY A 4 9.41 -4.47 3.90
N LEU A 5 8.87 -5.57 4.31
CA LEU A 5 9.57 -6.47 5.22
C LEU A 5 10.09 -7.72 4.49
N ILE A 6 9.99 -7.66 3.16
CA ILE A 6 10.49 -8.70 2.26
C ILE A 6 11.86 -8.33 1.71
N LYS A 7 12.60 -9.35 1.33
CA LYS A 7 13.92 -9.23 0.71
C LYS A 7 13.89 -8.25 -0.47
N ASP A 8 14.85 -7.34 -0.50
CA ASP A 8 15.03 -6.33 -1.54
C ASP A 8 13.92 -5.25 -1.62
N ASP A 9 13.23 -5.02 -0.52
CA ASP A 9 12.26 -3.94 -0.42
C ASP A 9 12.85 -2.59 -0.84
N PHE A 10 12.13 -1.92 -1.73
CA PHE A 10 12.55 -0.64 -2.29
C PHE A 10 12.61 0.48 -1.24
N ASN A 11 11.66 0.51 -0.30
CA ASN A 11 11.46 1.67 0.56
C ASN A 11 12.42 1.69 1.76
N PHE A 12 12.77 0.55 2.30
CA PHE A 12 13.55 0.46 3.54
C PHE A 12 14.92 -0.16 3.34
N VAL A 13 14.98 -1.32 2.69
CA VAL A 13 16.23 -2.09 2.57
C VAL A 13 17.22 -1.45 1.63
N ARG A 14 16.78 -1.00 0.47
CA ARG A 14 17.66 -0.31 -0.51
C ARG A 14 18.26 0.98 0.02
N HIS A 15 17.65 1.58 1.04
CA HIS A 15 18.12 2.81 1.65
C HIS A 15 18.81 2.58 3.01
N ASN A 16 19.12 1.32 3.36
CA ASN A 16 19.72 0.96 4.64
C ASN A 16 18.91 1.39 5.87
N LEU A 17 17.58 1.38 5.75
CA LEU A 17 16.67 1.84 6.79
C LEU A 17 16.14 0.71 7.69
N VAL A 18 16.71 -0.49 7.65
CA VAL A 18 16.23 -1.64 8.43
C VAL A 18 16.22 -1.36 9.93
N SER A 19 17.30 -0.77 10.47
CA SER A 19 17.37 -0.43 11.91
C SER A 19 16.38 0.67 12.29
N THR A 20 16.14 1.63 11.41
CA THR A 20 15.14 2.67 11.62
C THR A 20 13.72 2.08 11.60
N THR A 21 13.47 1.15 10.68
CA THR A 21 12.20 0.42 10.60
C THR A 21 11.95 -0.39 11.88
N GLU A 22 12.97 -1.09 12.37
CA GLU A 22 12.90 -1.81 13.64
C GLU A 22 12.49 -0.88 14.80
N LYS A 23 13.14 0.26 14.92
CA LYS A 23 12.81 1.26 15.93
C LYS A 23 11.37 1.75 15.79
N VAL A 24 10.93 2.09 14.59
CA VAL A 24 9.55 2.53 14.35
C VAL A 24 8.53 1.45 14.74
N LEU A 25 8.76 0.21 14.35
CA LEU A 25 7.85 -0.89 14.69
C LEU A 25 7.74 -1.12 16.21
N LYS A 26 8.85 -0.99 16.94
CA LYS A 26 8.87 -1.14 18.39
C LYS A 26 8.22 0.02 19.14
N GLU A 27 8.46 1.25 18.70
CA GLU A 27 8.10 2.47 19.43
C GLU A 27 6.78 3.11 18.94
N TRP A 28 6.20 2.64 17.83
CA TRP A 28 4.97 3.22 17.32
C TRP A 28 3.81 3.05 18.31
N PRO A 29 3.11 4.13 18.70
CA PRO A 29 2.20 4.11 19.85
C PRO A 29 0.85 3.43 19.59
N THR A 30 0.50 3.17 18.32
CA THR A 30 -0.79 2.59 17.93
C THR A 30 -0.59 1.27 17.19
N PRO A 31 -1.64 0.46 16.97
CA PRO A 31 -1.55 -0.69 16.10
C PRO A 31 -1.02 -0.32 14.72
N ILE A 32 -0.20 -1.20 14.15
CA ILE A 32 0.38 -1.06 12.83
C ILE A 32 -0.30 -2.06 11.90
N ILE A 33 -0.78 -1.55 10.78
CA ILE A 33 -1.41 -2.38 9.76
C ILE A 33 -0.54 -2.36 8.51
N ILE A 34 -0.10 -3.54 8.10
CA ILE A 34 0.82 -3.71 6.97
C ILE A 34 0.06 -4.27 5.78
N THR A 35 0.33 -3.70 4.62
CA THR A 35 -0.11 -4.26 3.34
C THR A 35 1.08 -4.52 2.43
N GLN A 36 1.07 -5.70 1.80
CA GLN A 36 1.98 -6.09 0.72
C GLN A 36 1.21 -6.29 -0.60
N LEU A 37 -0.05 -5.87 -0.61
CA LEU A 37 -0.97 -6.05 -1.72
C LEU A 37 -0.82 -4.94 -2.77
N GLY A 38 -1.35 -5.17 -3.97
CA GLY A 38 -1.47 -4.17 -5.03
C GLY A 38 -0.39 -4.25 -6.11
N GLY A 39 0.55 -5.19 -6.01
CA GLY A 39 1.57 -5.40 -7.04
C GLY A 39 1.04 -5.97 -8.36
N ASP A 40 -0.10 -6.64 -8.31
CA ASP A 40 -0.82 -7.25 -9.41
C ASP A 40 -2.04 -6.43 -9.88
N VAL A 41 -2.24 -5.24 -9.31
CA VAL A 41 -3.34 -4.33 -9.62
C VAL A 41 -2.79 -3.06 -10.24
N TYR A 42 -3.07 -2.85 -11.52
CA TYR A 42 -2.59 -1.70 -12.28
C TYR A 42 -3.72 -0.68 -12.46
N THR A 43 -3.53 0.53 -11.94
CA THR A 43 -4.52 1.61 -11.99
C THR A 43 -3.93 2.89 -12.54
N GLY A 44 -4.79 3.81 -12.99
CA GLY A 44 -4.39 5.14 -13.43
C GLY A 44 -4.38 5.38 -14.94
N ALA A 45 -4.42 4.34 -15.78
CA ALA A 45 -4.49 4.52 -17.23
C ALA A 45 -5.76 5.32 -17.64
N ARG A 46 -6.87 5.14 -16.94
CA ARG A 46 -8.13 5.88 -17.17
C ARG A 46 -8.03 7.38 -16.92
N LEU A 47 -7.04 7.84 -16.19
CA LEU A 47 -6.82 9.26 -15.92
C LEU A 47 -6.55 10.08 -17.19
N GLU A 48 -6.20 9.44 -18.31
CA GLU A 48 -6.07 10.09 -19.62
C GLU A 48 -7.30 10.93 -19.98
N THR A 49 -8.49 10.45 -19.63
CA THR A 49 -9.77 11.10 -19.94
C THR A 49 -10.25 12.10 -18.87
N GLU A 50 -9.45 12.38 -17.85
CA GLU A 50 -9.83 13.24 -16.71
C GLU A 50 -8.99 14.53 -16.66
N PRO A 51 -9.24 15.52 -17.54
CA PRO A 51 -8.33 16.63 -17.81
C PRO A 51 -8.00 17.52 -16.61
N ASP A 52 -8.91 17.68 -15.68
CA ASP A 52 -8.76 18.60 -14.53
C ASP A 52 -8.35 17.92 -13.22
N SER A 53 -7.85 16.70 -13.28
CA SER A 53 -7.44 15.94 -12.10
C SER A 53 -5.97 16.21 -11.77
N PRO A 54 -5.62 16.62 -10.53
CA PRO A 54 -4.23 16.70 -10.10
C PRO A 54 -3.55 15.32 -10.05
N VAL A 55 -4.33 14.25 -9.81
CA VAL A 55 -3.84 12.86 -9.86
C VAL A 55 -3.43 12.50 -11.28
N ARG A 56 -4.19 12.95 -12.29
CA ARG A 56 -3.84 12.78 -13.70
C ARG A 56 -2.47 13.38 -14.01
N GLU A 57 -2.23 14.60 -13.58
CA GLU A 57 -0.96 15.28 -13.84
C GLU A 57 0.23 14.55 -13.18
N ALA A 58 0.03 14.05 -11.96
CA ALA A 58 1.05 13.26 -11.27
C ALA A 58 1.40 11.96 -12.02
N TYR A 59 0.40 11.21 -12.48
CA TYR A 59 0.62 10.00 -13.28
C TYR A 59 1.27 10.32 -14.62
N TYR A 60 0.81 11.35 -15.32
CA TYR A 60 1.36 11.77 -16.60
C TYR A 60 2.84 12.10 -16.50
N ARG A 61 3.24 12.86 -15.49
CA ARG A 61 4.65 13.18 -15.25
C ARG A 61 5.49 12.00 -14.81
N TRP A 62 4.92 11.13 -14.00
CA TRP A 62 5.62 9.93 -13.57
C TRP A 62 5.98 9.00 -14.74
N PHE A 63 5.11 8.88 -15.72
CA PHE A 63 5.30 8.03 -16.89
C PHE A 63 5.87 8.75 -18.12
N ASP A 64 6.58 9.81 -17.90
CA ASP A 64 7.29 10.53 -18.96
C ASP A 64 6.33 11.01 -20.07
N ASN A 65 5.24 11.64 -19.66
CA ASN A 65 4.16 12.17 -20.50
C ASN A 65 3.32 11.09 -21.21
N LYS A 66 3.14 9.94 -20.57
CA LYS A 66 2.25 8.88 -21.03
C LYS A 66 1.20 8.53 -19.98
N PHE A 67 0.15 7.84 -20.41
CA PHE A 67 -0.83 7.27 -19.50
C PHE A 67 -0.71 5.75 -19.47
N GLU A 68 0.06 5.28 -18.52
CA GLU A 68 0.23 3.86 -18.22
C GLU A 68 -0.34 3.57 -16.83
N GLY A 69 -0.80 2.34 -16.62
CA GLY A 69 -1.21 1.90 -15.30
C GLY A 69 0.01 1.63 -14.41
N ARG A 70 -0.13 1.90 -13.12
CA ARG A 70 0.88 1.62 -12.10
C ARG A 70 0.35 0.64 -11.07
N CYS A 71 1.25 -0.19 -10.52
CA CYS A 71 0.95 -1.02 -9.36
C CYS A 71 0.38 -0.17 -8.21
N SER A 72 -0.67 -0.68 -7.58
CA SER A 72 -1.51 0.08 -6.64
C SER A 72 -1.16 -0.17 -5.17
N TRP A 73 0.12 -0.37 -4.84
CA TRP A 73 0.56 -0.63 -3.46
C TRP A 73 0.07 0.42 -2.46
N ASP A 74 0.34 1.70 -2.74
CA ASP A 74 -0.08 2.81 -1.89
C ASP A 74 -1.59 2.97 -1.86
N SER A 75 -2.24 2.75 -3.00
CA SER A 75 -3.69 2.85 -3.12
C SER A 75 -4.43 1.82 -2.26
N TYR A 76 -3.85 0.62 -2.08
CA TYR A 76 -4.40 -0.38 -1.16
C TYR A 76 -4.34 0.09 0.29
N ALA A 77 -3.23 0.68 0.72
CA ALA A 77 -3.09 1.22 2.07
C ALA A 77 -4.10 2.33 2.33
N VAL A 78 -4.28 3.24 1.37
CA VAL A 78 -5.26 4.33 1.45
C VAL A 78 -6.69 3.79 1.44
N LEU A 79 -7.01 2.83 0.57
CA LEU A 79 -8.34 2.22 0.49
C LEU A 79 -8.70 1.54 1.83
N TYR A 80 -7.75 0.80 2.43
CA TYR A 80 -7.94 0.23 3.74
C TYR A 80 -8.17 1.32 4.81
N ALA A 81 -7.34 2.35 4.84
CA ALA A 81 -7.45 3.41 5.84
C ALA A 81 -8.82 4.14 5.80
N VAL A 82 -9.45 4.22 4.62
CA VAL A 82 -10.72 4.93 4.41
C VAL A 82 -11.94 4.01 4.51
N ARG A 83 -11.82 2.76 4.06
CA ARG A 83 -12.95 1.80 3.91
C ARG A 83 -12.85 0.58 4.83
N GLY A 84 -11.68 0.29 5.36
CA GLY A 84 -11.47 -0.76 6.35
C GLY A 84 -11.96 -2.14 5.89
N LYS A 85 -12.73 -2.75 6.76
CA LYS A 85 -13.22 -4.14 6.62
C LYS A 85 -14.23 -4.37 5.49
N ASP A 86 -14.73 -3.31 4.87
CA ASP A 86 -15.61 -3.46 3.70
C ASP A 86 -14.87 -4.05 2.49
N PHE A 87 -13.54 -3.87 2.46
CA PHE A 87 -12.70 -4.32 1.35
C PHE A 87 -11.65 -5.35 1.75
N PHE A 88 -11.35 -5.48 3.05
CA PHE A 88 -10.23 -6.30 3.51
C PHE A 88 -10.59 -7.09 4.75
N GLU A 89 -10.06 -8.30 4.83
CA GLU A 89 -9.97 -9.06 6.07
C GLU A 89 -8.70 -8.65 6.83
N GLU A 90 -8.83 -8.35 8.12
CA GLU A 90 -7.66 -8.15 8.99
C GLU A 90 -7.22 -9.48 9.59
N LYS A 91 -5.90 -9.71 9.52
CA LYS A 91 -5.21 -10.80 10.20
C LYS A 91 -4.16 -10.20 11.11
N TRP A 92 -3.99 -10.73 12.27
CA TRP A 92 -2.95 -10.28 13.19
C TRP A 92 -1.84 -11.33 13.31
N ASP A 93 -0.64 -10.87 13.67
CA ASP A 93 0.50 -11.73 13.94
C ASP A 93 1.20 -11.27 15.21
N SER A 94 1.89 -12.19 15.88
CA SER A 94 2.63 -11.93 17.10
C SER A 94 4.09 -11.57 16.84
N TYR A 95 4.55 -11.67 15.63
CA TYR A 95 5.93 -11.34 15.26
C TYR A 95 6.06 -10.86 13.82
N ILE A 96 7.16 -10.20 13.55
CA ILE A 96 7.56 -9.81 12.21
C ILE A 96 9.03 -10.15 11.99
N VAL A 97 9.35 -10.68 10.82
CA VAL A 97 10.73 -10.95 10.43
C VAL A 97 11.25 -9.83 9.54
N LEU A 98 12.29 -9.16 10.00
CA LEU A 98 12.96 -8.13 9.23
C LEU A 98 13.92 -8.75 8.21
N GLN A 99 14.34 -7.97 7.25
CA GLN A 99 15.23 -8.43 6.17
C GLN A 99 16.59 -8.91 6.61
N ASN A 100 17.12 -8.37 7.69
CA ASN A 100 18.36 -8.85 8.30
C ASN A 100 18.19 -10.19 9.05
N GLY A 101 17.00 -10.80 8.99
CA GLY A 101 16.68 -12.03 9.69
C GLY A 101 16.31 -11.85 11.16
N VAL A 102 16.29 -10.61 11.65
CA VAL A 102 15.87 -10.33 13.04
C VAL A 102 14.35 -10.50 13.13
N THR A 103 13.92 -11.32 14.10
CA THR A 103 12.52 -11.45 14.46
C THR A 103 12.19 -10.45 15.55
N LEU A 104 11.14 -9.67 15.34
CA LEU A 104 10.60 -8.77 16.35
C LEU A 104 9.30 -9.36 16.86
N ASP A 105 9.26 -9.67 18.15
CA ASP A 105 8.03 -10.02 18.83
C ASP A 105 7.18 -8.75 19.02
N MET A 106 5.91 -8.86 18.70
CA MET A 106 4.94 -7.78 18.82
C MET A 106 3.91 -8.14 19.90
N GLU A 107 3.52 -7.15 20.67
CA GLU A 107 2.42 -7.32 21.63
C GLU A 107 1.13 -7.69 20.89
N GLU A 108 0.28 -8.45 21.55
CA GLU A 108 -1.02 -8.88 21.00
C GLU A 108 -1.83 -7.68 20.51
N GLY A 109 -2.36 -7.80 19.29
CA GLY A 109 -3.15 -6.74 18.67
C GLY A 109 -2.36 -5.54 18.16
N ARG A 110 -1.03 -5.58 18.20
CA ARG A 110 -0.18 -4.48 17.72
C ARG A 110 0.11 -4.56 16.22
N LEU A 111 0.21 -5.75 15.68
CA LEU A 111 0.57 -5.98 14.29
C LEU A 111 -0.57 -6.66 13.55
N HIS A 112 -1.06 -6.00 12.51
CA HIS A 112 -2.10 -6.52 11.65
C HIS A 112 -1.63 -6.54 10.20
N TYR A 113 -2.12 -7.52 9.46
CA TYR A 113 -2.01 -7.62 8.01
C TYR A 113 -3.39 -7.56 7.40
N ILE A 114 -3.47 -7.09 6.19
CA ILE A 114 -4.71 -7.14 5.42
C ILE A 114 -4.64 -8.20 4.33
N ALA A 115 -5.72 -8.96 4.21
CA ALA A 115 -5.93 -9.89 3.11
C ALA A 115 -7.05 -9.39 2.21
N PRO A 116 -6.97 -9.60 0.89
CA PRO A 116 -7.98 -9.12 -0.04
C PRO A 116 -9.27 -9.96 0.08
N LEU A 117 -10.43 -9.29 0.03
CA LEU A 117 -11.75 -9.92 -0.07
C LEU A 117 -12.22 -10.07 -1.51
N PHE A 118 -11.61 -9.35 -2.44
CA PHE A 118 -11.99 -9.29 -3.84
C PHE A 118 -10.84 -9.66 -4.76
N THR A 119 -11.16 -9.86 -6.02
CA THR A 119 -10.16 -10.14 -7.06
C THR A 119 -9.34 -8.89 -7.42
N PRO A 120 -8.13 -9.03 -7.96
CA PRO A 120 -7.34 -7.91 -8.46
C PRO A 120 -8.10 -7.01 -9.44
N LYS A 121 -8.93 -7.59 -10.29
CA LYS A 121 -9.74 -6.84 -11.26
C LYS A 121 -10.82 -5.99 -10.60
N GLU A 122 -11.44 -6.48 -9.54
CA GLU A 122 -12.42 -5.72 -8.77
C GLU A 122 -11.77 -4.55 -8.05
N TYR A 123 -10.61 -4.76 -7.43
CA TYR A 123 -9.82 -3.66 -6.84
C TYR A 123 -9.38 -2.65 -7.89
N GLN A 124 -8.90 -3.08 -9.04
CA GLN A 124 -8.57 -2.17 -10.15
C GLN A 124 -9.76 -1.27 -10.48
N HIS A 125 -10.94 -1.85 -10.63
CA HIS A 125 -12.15 -1.10 -10.95
C HIS A 125 -12.52 -0.08 -9.87
N VAL A 126 -12.48 -0.49 -8.61
CA VAL A 126 -12.78 0.40 -7.46
C VAL A 126 -11.77 1.54 -7.37
N ILE A 127 -10.49 1.24 -7.44
CA ILE A 127 -9.44 2.24 -7.30
C ILE A 127 -9.48 3.21 -8.49
N ASP A 128 -9.59 2.72 -9.72
CA ASP A 128 -9.74 3.57 -10.91
C ASP A 128 -10.97 4.48 -10.81
N TYR A 129 -12.10 3.96 -10.31
CA TYR A 129 -13.27 4.78 -10.07
C TYR A 129 -13.00 5.91 -9.05
N LEU A 130 -12.32 5.59 -7.95
CA LEU A 130 -12.06 6.56 -6.88
C LEU A 130 -11.06 7.65 -7.30
N ILE A 131 -10.00 7.29 -8.02
CA ILE A 131 -8.98 8.26 -8.47
C ILE A 131 -9.45 9.12 -9.65
N CYS A 132 -10.39 8.62 -10.46
CA CYS A 132 -11.00 9.35 -11.57
C CYS A 132 -12.24 10.17 -11.15
N ARG A 133 -12.68 10.03 -9.89
CA ARG A 133 -13.87 10.74 -9.42
C ARG A 133 -13.59 12.22 -9.29
N LYS A 134 -14.36 13.04 -9.99
CA LYS A 134 -14.35 14.49 -9.76
C LYS A 134 -14.87 14.79 -8.36
N ASN A 135 -14.10 15.56 -7.59
CA ASN A 135 -14.62 16.14 -6.36
C ASN A 135 -15.76 17.09 -6.76
N ILE A 136 -16.96 16.75 -6.32
CA ILE A 136 -18.13 17.61 -6.43
C ILE A 136 -18.05 18.65 -5.33
#